data_e2a116130aa7de6ca0da6cf9c7cbab1e
#
_entry.id   e2a116130aa7de6ca0da6cf9c7cbab1e
#
_cell.length_a   1.000
_cell.length_b   1.000
_cell.length_c   1.000
_cell.angle_alpha   90.00
_cell.angle_beta   90.00
_cell.angle_gamma   90.00
#
_symmetry.space_group_name_H-M   'P 1'
#
loop_
_entity.id
_entity.type
_entity.pdbx_description
1 polymer ?
#
loop_
_entity_poly.entity_id
_entity_poly.type
_entity_poly.pdbx_seq_one_letter_code
_entity_poly.pdbx_strand_id
1 'polypeptide(L)'
;MSTSILSKNIMPTNFRIKPDQDTITSEIDIAAPPELIFKAICDAETVRRRCPGLDVFEMDLRVGGRWCLEIRAAKPRRGCSVTRHDGEILELEAPRLLVYTWFANFHEDPKSRSVVRWELTPTESGTHVKVTHSGLASEPAARADYAGGWPGVLEEIKTYAEK
;
A
#
# COMPACT_ATOMS: atom_id res chain seq x y z
N MET A 1 -25.92 21.52 20.65
CA MET A 1 -25.60 21.46 20.47
C MET A 1 -24.80 21.33 20.16
N SER A 2 -24.67 21.30 20.30
CA SER A 2 -23.92 21.20 20.12
C SER A 2 -23.23 20.75 19.71
N THR A 3 -23.22 20.43 19.80
CA THR A 3 -22.64 19.99 19.57
C THR A 3 -22.09 19.64 18.79
N SER A 4 -22.06 19.71 18.67
CA SER A 4 -21.61 19.39 17.98
C SER A 4 -20.79 19.46 17.47
N ILE A 5 -20.59 19.78 17.76
CA ILE A 5 -19.81 19.89 17.34
C ILE A 5 -18.81 19.50 17.20
N LEU A 6 -18.62 19.17 17.72
CA LEU A 6 -17.74 18.78 17.64
C LEU A 6 -17.28 18.13 17.00
N SER A 7 -17.46 17.80 16.96
CA SER A 7 -17.13 17.13 16.30
C SER A 7 -16.56 17.29 15.39
N LYS A 8 -16.43 17.79 15.38
CA LYS A 8 -15.94 17.98 14.51
C LYS A 8 -14.82 18.17 14.37
N ASN A 9 -14.46 18.41 14.89
CA ASN A 9 -13.45 18.62 14.69
C ASN A 9 -12.52 18.01 14.62
N ILE A 10 -12.45 17.36 15.03
CA ILE A 10 -11.64 16.80 14.99
C ILE A 10 -11.23 16.08 14.08
N MET A 11 -11.19 15.73 13.84
CA MET A 11 -10.91 15.13 13.00
C MET A 11 -11.30 15.17 12.04
N PRO A 12 -11.74 15.50 12.13
CA PRO A 12 -12.07 15.51 11.18
C PRO A 12 -11.56 15.99 10.22
N THR A 13 -11.09 16.32 10.51
CA THR A 13 -10.69 16.75 9.76
C THR A 13 -10.31 16.43 8.68
N ASN A 14 -9.93 15.93 8.67
CA ASN A 14 -9.64 15.53 7.67
C ASN A 14 -10.13 14.92 6.83
N PHE A 15 -10.48 14.56 7.14
CA PHE A 15 -11.02 14.03 6.26
C PHE A 15 -11.66 14.69 5.39
N ARG A 16 -11.89 15.32 5.44
CA ARG A 16 -12.41 15.94 4.58
C ARG A 16 -11.80 15.97 3.41
N ILE A 17 -11.12 15.54 3.33
CA ILE A 17 -10.59 15.38 2.31
C ILE A 17 -11.11 15.21 1.18
N LYS A 18 -11.75 15.30 1.25
CA LYS A 18 -12.29 15.17 0.47
C LYS A 18 -12.60 15.15 -0.53
N PRO A 19 -12.71 15.78 -0.52
CA PRO A 19 -13.56 15.50 -1.62
C PRO A 19 -13.10 14.26 -2.32
N ASP A 20 -11.88 14.00 -2.21
CA ASP A 20 -11.30 12.84 -2.86
C ASP A 20 -11.45 11.62 -2.00
N GLN A 21 -12.48 10.81 -2.28
CA GLN A 21 -12.68 9.53 -1.64
C GLN A 21 -11.96 8.42 -2.41
N ASP A 22 -11.10 8.79 -3.34
CA ASP A 22 -10.45 7.88 -4.26
C ASP A 22 -9.04 7.49 -3.84
N THR A 23 -8.33 8.41 -3.22
CA THR A 23 -6.88 8.28 -3.01
C THR A 23 -6.49 8.19 -1.55
N ILE A 24 -5.52 7.35 -1.27
CA ILE A 24 -4.87 7.25 0.04
C ILE A 24 -3.39 7.56 -0.17
N THR A 25 -2.83 8.36 0.71
CA THR A 25 -1.39 8.65 0.69
C THR A 25 -0.80 8.37 2.07
N SER A 26 0.35 7.72 2.10
CA SER A 26 1.08 7.47 3.35
C SER A 26 2.56 7.70 3.09
N GLU A 27 3.26 8.29 4.06
CA GLU A 27 4.67 8.68 3.89
C GLU A 27 5.46 8.39 5.15
N ILE A 28 6.76 8.14 4.97
CA ILE A 28 7.66 7.90 6.10
C ILE A 28 9.09 8.21 5.67
N ASP A 29 9.91 8.63 6.63
CA ASP A 29 11.35 8.77 6.41
C ASP A 29 12.06 7.55 7.00
N ILE A 30 12.96 6.97 6.21
CA ILE A 30 13.66 5.76 6.60
C ILE A 30 15.16 6.01 6.48
N ALA A 31 15.91 5.67 7.54
CA ALA A 31 17.38 5.88 7.58
C ALA A 31 18.07 4.70 6.89
N ALA A 32 17.88 4.61 5.57
CA ALA A 32 18.47 3.56 4.74
C ALA A 32 18.50 4.06 3.30
N PRO A 33 19.39 3.51 2.46
CA PRO A 33 19.45 3.94 1.05
C PRO A 33 18.26 3.42 0.27
N PRO A 34 17.87 4.13 -0.81
CA PRO A 34 16.70 3.73 -1.61
C PRO A 34 16.79 2.31 -2.15
N GLU A 35 17.98 1.84 -2.51
CA GLU A 35 18.15 0.51 -3.07
C GLU A 35 17.69 -0.58 -2.11
N LEU A 36 18.03 -0.42 -0.84
CA LEU A 36 17.63 -1.40 0.19
C LEU A 36 16.12 -1.39 0.41
N ILE A 37 15.55 -0.18 0.44
CA ILE A 37 14.11 -0.02 0.63
C ILE A 37 13.35 -0.57 -0.58
N PHE A 38 13.85 -0.29 -1.79
CA PHE A 38 13.19 -0.77 -3.01
C PHE A 38 13.13 -2.30 -3.02
N LYS A 39 14.22 -2.97 -2.60
CA LYS A 39 14.21 -4.43 -2.48
C LYS A 39 13.18 -4.89 -1.45
N ALA A 40 13.02 -4.16 -0.35
CA ALA A 40 12.05 -4.51 0.67
C ALA A 40 10.61 -4.37 0.17
N ILE A 41 10.40 -3.59 -0.90
CA ILE A 41 9.07 -3.40 -1.50
C ILE A 41 8.77 -4.49 -2.52
N CYS A 42 9.74 -4.89 -3.34
CA CYS A 42 9.44 -5.65 -4.55
C CYS A 42 10.28 -6.90 -4.79
N ASP A 43 11.36 -7.11 -4.06
CA ASP A 43 12.14 -8.34 -4.22
C ASP A 43 11.47 -9.46 -3.43
N ALA A 44 11.06 -10.52 -4.12
CA ALA A 44 10.24 -11.56 -3.53
C ALA A 44 10.85 -12.18 -2.27
N GLU A 45 12.14 -12.49 -2.32
CA GLU A 45 12.80 -13.08 -1.16
C GLU A 45 12.83 -12.11 0.02
N THR A 46 13.17 -10.85 -0.25
CA THR A 46 13.24 -9.82 0.78
C THR A 46 11.88 -9.55 1.39
N VAL A 47 10.84 -9.48 0.55
CA VAL A 47 9.47 -9.24 1.03
C VAL A 47 9.02 -10.39 1.93
N ARG A 48 9.25 -11.63 1.52
CA ARG A 48 8.86 -12.78 2.36
C ARG A 48 9.66 -12.82 3.66
N ARG A 49 10.89 -12.34 3.64
CA ARG A 49 11.73 -12.33 4.86
C ARG A 49 11.23 -11.29 5.87
N ARG A 50 10.83 -10.10 5.39
CA ARG A 50 10.32 -9.07 6.29
C ARG A 50 8.87 -9.29 6.70
N CYS A 51 8.13 -10.09 5.96
CA CYS A 51 6.72 -10.36 6.23
C CYS A 51 6.46 -11.86 6.17
N PRO A 52 6.89 -12.61 7.20
CA PRO A 52 6.80 -14.07 7.17
C PRO A 52 5.37 -14.61 7.18
N GLY A 53 4.37 -13.74 7.43
CA GLY A 53 2.97 -14.15 7.37
C GLY A 53 2.41 -14.29 5.96
N LEU A 54 3.16 -13.85 4.93
CA LEU A 54 2.72 -14.00 3.56
C LEU A 54 2.85 -15.45 3.10
N ASP A 55 1.79 -15.96 2.47
CA ASP A 55 1.82 -17.29 1.87
C ASP A 55 2.49 -17.24 0.50
N VAL A 56 2.23 -16.17 -0.27
CA VAL A 56 2.77 -15.99 -1.60
C VAL A 56 3.14 -14.52 -1.81
N PHE A 57 4.29 -14.28 -2.40
CA PHE A 57 4.62 -12.98 -2.98
C PHE A 57 5.49 -13.21 -4.21
N GLU A 58 5.02 -12.75 -5.36
CA GLU A 58 5.74 -12.85 -6.63
C GLU A 58 5.61 -11.53 -7.37
N MET A 59 6.69 -11.10 -8.00
CA MET A 59 6.66 -9.89 -8.80
C MET A 59 7.67 -10.03 -9.95
N ASP A 60 7.15 -10.00 -11.18
CA ASP A 60 7.98 -10.00 -12.38
C ASP A 60 8.34 -8.56 -12.67
N LEU A 61 9.53 -8.16 -12.23
CA LEU A 61 9.93 -6.76 -12.14
C LEU A 61 10.31 -6.16 -13.48
N ARG A 62 9.30 -5.89 -14.29
CA ARG A 62 9.42 -5.21 -15.59
C ARG A 62 8.05 -4.62 -15.92
N VAL A 63 8.04 -3.59 -16.76
CA VAL A 63 6.76 -3.03 -17.25
C VAL A 63 6.01 -4.13 -17.99
N GLY A 64 4.73 -4.28 -17.63
CA GLY A 64 3.89 -5.37 -18.14
C GLY A 64 4.00 -6.65 -17.35
N GLY A 65 4.94 -6.73 -16.40
CA GLY A 65 5.09 -7.91 -15.55
C GLY A 65 3.95 -8.04 -14.57
N ARG A 66 3.66 -9.28 -14.14
CA ARG A 66 2.60 -9.56 -13.19
C ARG A 66 3.15 -9.64 -11.79
N TRP A 67 2.30 -9.32 -10.82
CA TRP A 67 2.63 -9.50 -9.40
C TRP A 67 1.43 -10.09 -8.69
N CYS A 68 1.69 -10.81 -7.60
CA CYS A 68 0.61 -11.28 -6.75
C CYS A 68 1.09 -11.50 -5.32
N LEU A 69 0.15 -11.41 -4.42
CA LEU A 69 0.38 -11.57 -2.99
C LEU A 69 -0.81 -12.32 -2.39
N GLU A 70 -0.54 -13.32 -1.56
CA GLU A 70 -1.60 -14.02 -0.83
C GLU A 70 -1.26 -14.07 0.64
N ILE A 71 -2.26 -13.80 1.46
CA ILE A 71 -2.11 -13.87 2.91
C ILE A 71 -3.41 -14.40 3.51
N ARG A 72 -3.27 -15.26 4.51
CA ARG A 72 -4.43 -15.80 5.22
C ARG A 72 -4.99 -14.71 6.13
N ALA A 73 -6.26 -14.42 5.95
CA ALA A 73 -6.93 -13.40 6.74
C ALA A 73 -7.26 -13.94 8.12
N ALA A 74 -7.06 -13.11 9.15
CA ALA A 74 -7.45 -13.47 10.51
C ALA A 74 -8.97 -13.68 10.57
N LYS A 75 -9.72 -12.90 9.79
CA LYS A 75 -11.16 -13.07 9.61
C LYS A 75 -11.45 -13.05 8.12
N PRO A 76 -12.35 -13.91 7.64
CA PRO A 76 -12.69 -13.91 6.21
C PRO A 76 -13.17 -12.54 5.77
N ARG A 77 -12.74 -12.11 4.58
CA ARG A 77 -13.15 -10.84 3.98
C ARG A 77 -14.00 -11.16 2.77
N ARG A 78 -15.28 -10.80 2.85
CA ARG A 78 -16.29 -11.15 1.84
C ARG A 78 -16.22 -12.64 1.49
N GLY A 79 -16.09 -13.48 2.55
CA GLY A 79 -16.04 -14.92 2.38
C GLY A 79 -14.66 -15.48 2.01
N CYS A 80 -13.66 -14.64 1.84
CA CYS A 80 -12.31 -15.10 1.47
C CYS A 80 -11.46 -15.27 2.71
N SER A 81 -11.11 -16.50 3.05
CA SER A 81 -10.19 -16.78 4.17
C SER A 81 -8.74 -16.54 3.77
N VAL A 82 -8.44 -16.60 2.47
CA VAL A 82 -7.15 -16.21 1.93
C VAL A 82 -7.41 -15.00 1.05
N THR A 83 -6.79 -13.87 1.37
CA THR A 83 -6.91 -12.69 0.51
C THR A 83 -5.80 -12.73 -0.53
N ARG A 84 -6.20 -12.50 -1.77
CA ARG A 84 -5.28 -12.48 -2.91
C ARG A 84 -5.33 -11.11 -3.55
N HIS A 85 -4.16 -10.54 -3.74
CA HIS A 85 -4.00 -9.26 -4.41
C HIS A 85 -3.11 -9.49 -5.63
N ASP A 86 -3.44 -8.86 -6.74
CA ASP A 86 -2.62 -9.02 -7.95
C ASP A 86 -2.77 -7.83 -8.88
N GLY A 87 -1.92 -7.79 -9.88
CA GLY A 87 -1.96 -6.73 -10.88
C GLY A 87 -0.80 -6.81 -11.86
N GLU A 88 -0.56 -5.68 -12.50
CA GLU A 88 0.43 -5.54 -13.55
C GLU A 88 1.26 -4.29 -13.31
N ILE A 89 2.56 -4.36 -13.57
CA ILE A 89 3.47 -3.22 -13.40
C ILE A 89 3.30 -2.27 -14.57
N LEU A 90 3.02 -1.02 -14.26
CA LEU A 90 2.78 0.03 -15.25
C LEU A 90 4.01 0.91 -15.48
N GLU A 91 4.77 1.21 -14.42
CA GLU A 91 5.97 2.05 -14.52
C GLU A 91 7.02 1.50 -13.56
N LEU A 92 8.27 1.59 -13.98
CA LEU A 92 9.39 1.10 -13.17
C LEU A 92 10.64 1.90 -13.48
N GLU A 93 11.17 2.57 -12.45
CA GLU A 93 12.48 3.24 -12.50
C GLU A 93 13.17 2.96 -11.16
N ALA A 94 13.81 1.81 -11.07
CA ALA A 94 14.46 1.38 -9.84
C ALA A 94 15.66 2.28 -9.53
N PRO A 95 15.88 2.67 -8.28
CA PRO A 95 15.08 2.36 -7.09
C PRO A 95 14.10 3.48 -6.70
N ARG A 96 13.72 4.34 -7.64
CA ARG A 96 12.99 5.57 -7.38
C ARG A 96 11.49 5.45 -7.52
N LEU A 97 11.02 4.63 -8.45
CA LEU A 97 9.61 4.61 -8.84
C LEU A 97 9.14 3.20 -9.18
N LEU A 98 7.98 2.84 -8.64
CA LEU A 98 7.29 1.60 -9.00
C LEU A 98 5.80 1.87 -8.96
N VAL A 99 5.12 1.60 -10.07
CA VAL A 99 3.67 1.80 -10.18
C VAL A 99 3.05 0.52 -10.72
N TYR A 100 1.98 0.05 -10.07
CA TYR A 100 1.30 -1.16 -10.52
C TYR A 100 -0.19 -1.09 -10.23
N THR A 101 -0.96 -1.87 -10.98
CA THR A 101 -2.39 -2.00 -10.71
C THR A 101 -2.60 -2.95 -9.53
N TRP A 102 -3.74 -2.80 -8.88
CA TRP A 102 -4.03 -3.55 -7.67
C TRP A 102 -5.49 -3.99 -7.70
N PHE A 103 -5.71 -5.27 -7.59
CA PHE A 103 -7.04 -5.85 -7.42
C PHE A 103 -6.96 -6.83 -6.25
N ALA A 104 -8.04 -6.93 -5.47
CA ALA A 104 -8.12 -7.92 -4.39
C ALA A 104 -9.39 -8.73 -4.56
N ASN A 105 -9.30 -10.02 -4.24
CA ASN A 105 -10.41 -10.94 -4.41
C ASN A 105 -11.60 -10.62 -3.51
N PHE A 106 -11.45 -9.73 -2.54
CA PHE A 106 -12.56 -9.30 -1.69
C PHE A 106 -13.18 -7.96 -2.14
N HIS A 107 -12.72 -7.38 -3.25
CA HIS A 107 -13.34 -6.19 -3.79
C HIS A 107 -14.78 -6.49 -4.22
N GLU A 108 -15.66 -5.48 -4.09
CA GLU A 108 -17.06 -5.66 -4.43
C GLU A 108 -17.28 -5.71 -5.94
N ASP A 109 -16.51 -4.91 -6.67
CA ASP A 109 -16.58 -4.87 -8.13
C ASP A 109 -15.44 -5.71 -8.69
N PRO A 110 -15.73 -6.86 -9.34
CA PRO A 110 -14.66 -7.71 -9.86
C PRO A 110 -13.86 -7.05 -11.00
N LYS A 111 -14.35 -5.92 -11.52
CA LYS A 111 -13.64 -5.19 -12.57
C LYS A 111 -12.86 -4.01 -12.03
N SER A 112 -12.96 -3.72 -10.73
CA SER A 112 -12.25 -2.58 -10.17
C SER A 112 -10.75 -2.82 -10.27
N ARG A 113 -10.03 -1.77 -10.65
CA ARG A 113 -8.57 -1.79 -10.68
C ARG A 113 -8.11 -0.48 -10.09
N SER A 114 -7.40 -0.59 -8.99
CA SER A 114 -6.79 0.57 -8.38
C SER A 114 -5.32 0.59 -8.76
N VAL A 115 -4.62 1.64 -8.38
CA VAL A 115 -3.21 1.82 -8.74
C VAL A 115 -2.42 2.20 -7.49
N VAL A 116 -1.29 1.53 -7.31
CA VAL A 116 -0.36 1.81 -6.22
C VAL A 116 0.89 2.41 -6.83
N ARG A 117 1.33 3.54 -6.26
CA ARG A 117 2.52 4.25 -6.72
C ARG A 117 3.47 4.42 -5.55
N TRP A 118 4.68 3.91 -5.69
CA TRP A 118 5.76 4.07 -4.73
C TRP A 118 6.77 5.08 -5.27
N GLU A 119 7.08 6.07 -4.45
CA GLU A 119 8.08 7.08 -4.81
C GLU A 119 9.11 7.15 -3.70
N LEU A 120 10.37 6.95 -4.05
CA LEU A 120 11.49 6.97 -3.11
C LEU A 120 12.40 8.13 -3.48
N THR A 121 12.59 9.05 -2.54
CA THR A 121 13.41 10.25 -2.75
C THR A 121 14.58 10.24 -1.76
N PRO A 122 15.82 10.20 -2.25
CA PRO A 122 16.98 10.26 -1.34
C PRO A 122 16.98 11.56 -0.53
N THR A 123 17.39 11.46 0.73
CA THR A 123 17.56 12.59 1.62
C THR A 123 18.95 12.54 2.21
N GLU A 124 19.31 13.55 3.01
CA GLU A 124 20.63 13.56 3.64
C GLU A 124 20.82 12.38 4.60
N SER A 125 19.74 11.94 5.23
CA SER A 125 19.83 10.90 6.26
C SER A 125 19.24 9.56 5.83
N GLY A 126 18.82 9.43 4.57
CA GLY A 126 18.22 8.17 4.11
C GLY A 126 17.32 8.38 2.91
N THR A 127 16.07 7.98 3.05
CA THR A 127 15.08 8.02 1.96
C THR A 127 13.73 8.46 2.50
N HIS A 128 13.07 9.36 1.77
CA HIS A 128 11.67 9.67 2.01
C HIS A 128 10.84 8.75 1.12
N VAL A 129 9.95 7.98 1.72
CA VAL A 129 9.14 6.99 1.03
C VAL A 129 7.68 7.43 1.03
N LYS A 130 7.07 7.45 -0.14
CA LYS A 130 5.67 7.83 -0.28
C LYS A 130 4.94 6.76 -1.07
N VAL A 131 3.82 6.28 -0.55
CA VAL A 131 2.94 5.37 -1.27
C VAL A 131 1.60 6.05 -1.48
N THR A 132 1.10 5.99 -2.71
CA THR A 132 -0.20 6.54 -3.10
C THR A 132 -1.02 5.41 -3.69
N HIS A 133 -2.22 5.19 -3.16
CA HIS A 133 -3.13 4.16 -3.65
C HIS A 133 -4.39 4.88 -4.12
N SER A 134 -4.65 4.85 -5.41
CA SER A 134 -5.76 5.59 -6.03
C SER A 134 -6.69 4.65 -6.78
N GLY A 135 -7.85 5.18 -7.23
CA GLY A 135 -8.83 4.37 -7.93
C GLY A 135 -9.72 3.57 -7.00
N LEU A 136 -9.95 4.06 -5.79
CA LEU A 136 -10.68 3.31 -4.76
C LEU A 136 -12.08 3.84 -4.47
N ALA A 137 -12.56 4.80 -5.28
CA ALA A 137 -13.86 5.44 -5.02
C ALA A 137 -15.01 4.42 -5.05
N SER A 138 -14.90 3.38 -5.87
CA SER A 138 -15.95 2.36 -5.98
C SER A 138 -15.82 1.25 -4.94
N GLU A 139 -14.80 1.32 -4.07
CA GLU A 139 -14.53 0.26 -3.09
C GLU A 139 -14.37 0.87 -1.70
N PRO A 140 -15.40 1.51 -1.14
CA PRO A 140 -15.23 2.23 0.12
C PRO A 140 -14.79 1.36 1.29
N ALA A 141 -15.23 0.11 1.37
CA ALA A 141 -14.82 -0.79 2.45
C ALA A 141 -13.34 -1.16 2.32
N ALA A 142 -12.93 -1.51 1.10
CA ALA A 142 -11.52 -1.83 0.83
C ALA A 142 -10.65 -0.59 1.06
N ARG A 143 -11.13 0.58 0.65
CA ARG A 143 -10.40 1.82 0.86
C ARG A 143 -10.13 2.05 2.35
N ALA A 144 -11.14 1.83 3.20
CA ALA A 144 -10.96 2.00 4.64
C ALA A 144 -9.90 1.04 5.18
N ASP A 145 -9.90 -0.22 4.71
CA ASP A 145 -8.91 -1.20 5.13
C ASP A 145 -7.50 -0.78 4.70
N TYR A 146 -7.35 -0.33 3.46
CA TYR A 146 -6.04 0.09 2.95
C TYR A 146 -5.53 1.34 3.66
N ALA A 147 -6.43 2.27 3.98
CA ALA A 147 -6.05 3.48 4.73
C ALA A 147 -5.46 3.12 6.08
N GLY A 148 -6.00 2.10 6.73
CA GLY A 148 -5.46 1.62 8.00
C GLY A 148 -4.22 0.75 7.83
N GLY A 149 -4.04 0.13 6.68
CA GLY A 149 -2.96 -0.83 6.46
C GLY A 149 -1.65 -0.24 5.99
N TRP A 150 -1.68 0.76 5.12
CA TRP A 150 -0.44 1.31 4.55
C TRP A 150 0.55 1.83 5.59
N PRO A 151 0.12 2.56 6.65
CA PRO A 151 1.08 2.98 7.67
C PRO A 151 1.83 1.82 8.30
N GLY A 152 1.16 0.70 8.55
CA GLY A 152 1.80 -0.49 9.10
C GLY A 152 2.81 -1.10 8.15
N VAL A 153 2.51 -1.12 6.86
CA VAL A 153 3.45 -1.60 5.85
C VAL A 153 4.71 -0.74 5.84
N LEU A 154 4.54 0.58 5.89
CA LEU A 154 5.69 1.49 5.90
C LEU A 154 6.55 1.29 7.16
N GLU A 155 5.92 1.11 8.32
CA GLU A 155 6.67 0.85 9.56
C GLU A 155 7.43 -0.47 9.49
N GLU A 156 6.84 -1.47 8.88
CA GLU A 156 7.48 -2.78 8.72
C GLU A 156 8.72 -2.67 7.83
N ILE A 157 8.59 -1.92 6.73
CA ILE A 157 9.71 -1.68 5.82
C ILE A 157 10.82 -0.92 6.55
N LYS A 158 10.45 0.11 7.32
CA LYS A 158 11.39 0.90 8.10
C LYS A 158 12.15 0.02 9.10
N THR A 159 11.43 -0.79 9.85
CA THR A 159 12.05 -1.68 10.83
C THR A 159 13.04 -2.63 10.17
N TYR A 160 12.67 -3.17 9.02
CA TYR A 160 13.55 -4.07 8.28
C TYR A 160 14.78 -3.35 7.75
N ALA A 161 14.59 -2.19 7.15
CA ALA A 161 15.68 -1.49 6.44
C ALA A 161 16.68 -0.82 7.39
N GLU A 162 16.24 -0.48 8.59
CA GLU A 162 17.12 0.21 9.55
C GLU A 162 17.88 -0.72 10.47
N LYS A 163 17.78 -2.02 10.28
CA LYS A 163 18.53 -2.98 11.08
C LYS A 163 20.02 -2.90 10.90
#